data_3d2a1eed39dcc83b4b4da8ba1f934702
#
_entry.id   3d2a1eed39dcc83b4b4da8ba1f934702
#
_cell.length_a   1.000
_cell.length_b   1.000
_cell.length_c   1.000
_cell.angle_alpha   90.00
_cell.angle_beta   90.00
_cell.angle_gamma   90.00
#
_symmetry.space_group_name_H-M   'P 1'
#
loop_
_entity.id
_entity.type
_entity.pdbx_description
1 polymer ?
#
loop_
_entity_poly.entity_id
_entity_poly.type
_entity_poly.pdbx_seq_one_letter_code
_entity_poly.pdbx_strand_id
1 'polypeptide(L)'
;IPQNVKWNSPYQSLGGETVYRYNFTNGIFKLYASFDSERFDLNQKNVNFENPIRTDLNNNNFYLNSSYKGTFGTGWQLTSGISYGYSKNKIKYDINDVDSNENAAQLKLKLQKKISNHFKLSFGTDYFITKFNENFNDNVSIDVSNGYDSNIFAAYTEADILFSKKLAMKVGFRYSNNSLLNENNIAPRASLAYKVSKSSQFSFAYGDFSQTPVVDYIKYSKYHQFESEKARHYILNYQFTQPGQTFRAEAYYKDYSNLVQYDTRDIQYNSVFNNNGSGYAKGLDIFWRDSNLYKNLEYWISYSYIDSERQYKN
;
A
#
# COMPACT_ATOMS: atom_id res chain seq x y z
N ILE A 1 24.70 24.70 -8.83
CA ILE A 1 25.22 23.51 -8.16
C ILE A 1 25.75 23.98 -6.81
N PRO A 2 25.36 23.37 -5.68
CA PRO A 2 25.93 23.74 -4.39
C PRO A 2 27.46 23.63 -4.44
N GLN A 3 28.19 24.65 -3.99
CA GLN A 3 29.66 24.69 -3.99
C GLN A 3 30.31 23.56 -3.18
N ASN A 4 29.51 22.76 -2.46
CA ASN A 4 29.95 21.71 -1.55
C ASN A 4 29.87 20.30 -2.14
N VAL A 5 29.52 20.16 -3.41
CA VAL A 5 29.41 18.84 -4.09
C VAL A 5 30.45 18.71 -5.18
N LYS A 6 31.23 17.63 -5.14
CA LYS A 6 32.15 17.22 -6.20
C LYS A 6 31.69 15.89 -6.77
N TRP A 7 31.39 15.86 -8.05
CA TRP A 7 31.04 14.64 -8.78
C TRP A 7 32.28 13.84 -9.13
N ASN A 8 32.29 12.56 -8.74
CA ASN A 8 33.26 11.59 -9.26
C ASN A 8 32.71 10.96 -10.54
N SER A 9 31.41 10.67 -10.55
CA SER A 9 30.63 10.28 -11.71
C SER A 9 29.30 11.02 -11.70
N PRO A 10 28.95 11.79 -12.74
CA PRO A 10 27.71 12.52 -12.78
C PRO A 10 26.51 11.58 -12.77
N TYR A 11 25.34 12.09 -12.38
CA TYR A 11 24.08 11.35 -12.44
C TYR A 11 23.82 10.89 -13.88
N GLN A 12 23.57 9.59 -14.00
CA GLN A 12 23.20 8.92 -15.23
C GLN A 12 21.90 8.16 -14.99
N SER A 13 20.96 8.27 -15.89
CA SER A 13 19.69 7.56 -15.83
C SER A 13 19.34 7.02 -17.21
N LEU A 14 18.89 5.78 -17.23
CA LEU A 14 18.32 5.14 -18.41
C LEU A 14 17.02 4.48 -17.97
N GLY A 15 15.91 4.88 -18.58
CA GLY A 15 14.62 4.31 -18.28
C GLY A 15 13.73 4.23 -19.50
N GLY A 16 12.75 3.37 -19.42
CA GLY A 16 11.73 3.22 -20.47
C GLY A 16 10.49 2.55 -19.93
N GLU A 17 9.37 2.84 -20.57
CA GLU A 17 8.09 2.22 -20.28
C GLU A 17 7.35 1.85 -21.56
N THR A 18 6.50 0.83 -21.47
CA THR A 18 5.61 0.44 -22.54
C THR A 18 4.24 0.09 -22.01
N VAL A 19 3.22 0.49 -22.75
CA VAL A 19 1.82 0.18 -22.46
C VAL A 19 1.22 -0.48 -23.69
N TYR A 20 0.66 -1.67 -23.49
CA TYR A 20 -0.12 -2.35 -24.52
C TYR A 20 -1.54 -2.55 -24.02
N ARG A 21 -2.52 -2.22 -24.85
CA ARG A 21 -3.94 -2.40 -24.59
C ARG A 21 -4.60 -3.08 -25.78
N TYR A 22 -5.34 -4.15 -25.50
CA TYR A 22 -6.13 -4.83 -26.52
C TYR A 22 -7.57 -5.01 -26.04
N ASN A 23 -8.51 -4.56 -26.86
CA ASN A 23 -9.95 -4.69 -26.61
C ASN A 23 -10.49 -5.90 -27.37
N PHE A 24 -11.00 -6.88 -26.64
CA PHE A 24 -11.79 -7.98 -27.17
C PHE A 24 -13.25 -7.57 -27.22
N THR A 25 -14.09 -8.33 -27.89
CA THR A 25 -15.55 -8.11 -27.92
C THR A 25 -16.14 -8.06 -26.49
N ASN A 26 -15.66 -8.92 -25.60
CA ASN A 26 -16.22 -9.08 -24.25
C ASN A 26 -15.18 -8.76 -23.14
N GLY A 27 -14.09 -8.09 -23.45
CA GLY A 27 -13.08 -7.83 -22.45
C GLY A 27 -11.95 -6.93 -22.90
N ILE A 28 -11.08 -6.60 -21.97
CA ILE A 28 -9.89 -5.81 -22.19
C ILE A 28 -8.69 -6.47 -21.54
N PHE A 29 -7.62 -6.55 -22.28
CA PHE A 29 -6.29 -6.92 -21.81
C PHE A 29 -5.40 -5.69 -21.75
N LYS A 30 -4.60 -5.58 -20.69
CA LYS A 30 -3.60 -4.53 -20.54
C LYS A 30 -2.30 -5.13 -20.11
N LEU A 31 -1.20 -4.63 -20.67
CA LEU A 31 0.16 -4.93 -20.28
C LEU A 31 0.87 -3.60 -20.05
N TYR A 32 1.61 -3.51 -18.97
CA TYR A 32 2.52 -2.43 -18.65
C TYR A 32 3.88 -3.03 -18.29
N ALA A 33 4.95 -2.49 -18.84
CA ALA A 33 6.30 -2.82 -18.42
C ALA A 33 7.13 -1.54 -18.31
N SER A 34 7.96 -1.47 -17.30
CA SER A 34 8.93 -0.39 -17.11
C SER A 34 10.26 -0.93 -16.62
N PHE A 35 11.32 -0.23 -16.96
CA PHE A 35 12.64 -0.42 -16.38
C PHE A 35 13.27 0.94 -16.13
N ASP A 36 14.08 1.04 -15.11
CA ASP A 36 14.96 2.17 -14.84
C ASP A 36 16.28 1.69 -14.26
N SER A 37 17.34 2.40 -14.63
CA SER A 37 18.69 2.22 -14.13
C SER A 37 19.27 3.59 -13.84
N GLU A 38 19.68 3.81 -12.62
CA GLU A 38 20.21 5.09 -12.16
C GLU A 38 21.51 4.88 -11.44
N ARG A 39 22.46 5.78 -11.67
CA ARG A 39 23.71 5.77 -10.92
C ARG A 39 24.33 7.15 -10.83
N PHE A 40 25.03 7.38 -9.72
CA PHE A 40 25.90 8.53 -9.55
C PHE A 40 26.95 8.23 -8.46
N ASP A 41 28.06 8.99 -8.49
CA ASP A 41 29.07 8.99 -7.43
C ASP A 41 29.50 10.44 -7.18
N LEU A 42 29.38 10.87 -5.94
CA LEU A 42 29.72 12.22 -5.53
C LEU A 42 30.35 12.27 -4.13
N ASN A 43 31.12 13.31 -3.87
CA ASN A 43 31.58 13.68 -2.55
C ASN A 43 30.89 15.00 -2.14
N GLN A 44 30.30 15.01 -0.95
CA GLN A 44 29.62 16.18 -0.38
C GLN A 44 30.32 16.63 0.91
N LYS A 45 30.71 17.90 0.96
CA LYS A 45 31.18 18.48 2.22
C LYS A 45 30.03 18.63 3.20
N ASN A 46 30.23 18.20 4.43
CA ASN A 46 29.30 18.33 5.52
C ASN A 46 30.01 19.02 6.68
N VAL A 47 29.35 19.99 7.30
CA VAL A 47 29.92 20.79 8.41
C VAL A 47 30.26 19.97 9.66
N ASN A 48 29.68 18.79 9.80
CA ASN A 48 29.88 17.90 10.94
C ASN A 48 31.02 16.88 10.74
N PHE A 49 31.66 16.88 9.55
CA PHE A 49 32.72 15.92 9.20
C PHE A 49 33.91 16.62 8.61
N GLU A 50 35.11 16.19 9.02
CA GLU A 50 36.36 16.74 8.52
C GLU A 50 36.58 16.42 7.04
N ASN A 51 36.24 15.20 6.62
CA ASN A 51 36.31 14.74 5.24
C ASN A 51 34.97 14.81 4.54
N PRO A 52 34.94 15.06 3.22
CA PRO A 52 33.71 14.97 2.44
C PRO A 52 33.12 13.56 2.48
N ILE A 53 31.81 13.46 2.66
CA ILE A 53 31.09 12.19 2.64
C ILE A 53 30.91 11.76 1.18
N ARG A 54 31.37 10.55 0.85
CA ARG A 54 31.12 9.94 -0.48
C ARG A 54 29.74 9.26 -0.48
N THR A 55 29.00 9.51 -1.55
CA THR A 55 27.75 8.80 -1.86
C THR A 55 27.85 8.23 -3.27
N ASP A 56 27.85 6.91 -3.39
CA ASP A 56 27.83 6.16 -4.65
C ASP A 56 26.55 5.33 -4.68
N LEU A 57 25.71 5.57 -5.66
CA LEU A 57 24.41 4.89 -5.82
C LEU A 57 24.34 4.22 -7.19
N ASN A 58 23.90 2.96 -7.17
CA ASN A 58 23.52 2.21 -8.37
C ASN A 58 22.18 1.51 -8.09
N ASN A 59 21.14 1.94 -8.79
CA ASN A 59 19.78 1.45 -8.66
C ASN A 59 19.34 0.86 -10.00
N ASN A 60 18.74 -0.32 -9.98
CA ASN A 60 18.15 -0.96 -11.16
C ASN A 60 16.79 -1.53 -10.81
N ASN A 61 15.77 -1.14 -11.53
CA ASN A 61 14.41 -1.60 -11.33
C ASN A 61 13.81 -2.14 -12.62
N PHE A 62 12.98 -3.16 -12.48
CA PHE A 62 12.14 -3.69 -13.54
C PHE A 62 10.76 -3.97 -12.98
N TYR A 63 9.72 -3.59 -13.71
CA TYR A 63 8.34 -3.88 -13.34
C TYR A 63 7.54 -4.32 -14.55
N LEU A 64 6.80 -5.42 -14.38
CA LEU A 64 5.86 -5.97 -15.36
C LEU A 64 4.50 -6.14 -14.70
N ASN A 65 3.43 -5.68 -15.35
CA ASN A 65 2.05 -5.87 -14.92
C ASN A 65 1.18 -6.24 -16.11
N SER A 66 0.40 -7.29 -15.96
CA SER A 66 -0.59 -7.72 -16.95
C SER A 66 -1.94 -7.89 -16.27
N SER A 67 -3.00 -7.44 -16.91
CA SER A 67 -4.36 -7.59 -16.39
C SER A 67 -5.36 -7.88 -17.52
N TYR A 68 -6.33 -8.71 -17.20
CA TYR A 68 -7.48 -8.98 -18.03
C TYR A 68 -8.77 -8.73 -17.24
N LYS A 69 -9.72 -8.07 -17.88
CA LYS A 69 -11.09 -7.91 -17.38
C LYS A 69 -12.06 -8.19 -18.50
N GLY A 70 -12.94 -9.16 -18.30
CA GLY A 70 -13.92 -9.55 -19.34
C GLY A 70 -15.18 -10.15 -18.76
N THR A 71 -16.19 -10.25 -19.61
CA THR A 71 -17.48 -10.88 -19.31
C THR A 71 -17.64 -12.14 -20.14
N PHE A 72 -18.28 -13.17 -19.57
CA PHE A 72 -18.57 -14.41 -20.27
C PHE A 72 -19.87 -15.02 -19.75
N GLY A 73 -20.49 -15.85 -20.59
CA GLY A 73 -21.78 -16.45 -20.28
C GLY A 73 -22.82 -15.41 -19.80
N THR A 74 -23.78 -15.83 -19.00
CA THR A 74 -24.83 -14.94 -18.49
C THR A 74 -24.42 -14.35 -17.13
N GLY A 75 -24.03 -13.06 -17.10
CA GLY A 75 -23.78 -12.29 -15.88
C GLY A 75 -22.50 -12.64 -15.12
N TRP A 76 -21.53 -13.33 -15.76
CA TRP A 76 -20.22 -13.57 -15.22
C TRP A 76 -19.21 -12.50 -15.67
N GLN A 77 -18.33 -12.08 -14.76
CA GLN A 77 -17.19 -11.22 -15.05
C GLN A 77 -15.94 -11.81 -14.38
N LEU A 78 -14.88 -11.95 -15.17
CA LEU A 78 -13.54 -12.29 -14.69
C LEU A 78 -12.68 -11.03 -14.67
N THR A 79 -11.94 -10.84 -13.57
CA THR A 79 -10.83 -9.90 -13.48
C THR A 79 -9.62 -10.69 -13.01
N SER A 80 -8.52 -10.65 -13.74
CA SER A 80 -7.27 -11.29 -13.38
C SER A 80 -6.10 -10.33 -13.56
N GLY A 81 -5.05 -10.55 -12.81
CA GLY A 81 -3.82 -9.76 -12.91
C GLY A 81 -2.63 -10.56 -12.43
N ILE A 82 -1.50 -10.36 -13.09
CA ILE A 82 -0.20 -10.86 -12.68
C ILE A 82 0.79 -9.71 -12.75
N SER A 83 1.66 -9.60 -11.76
CA SER A 83 2.76 -8.64 -11.78
C SER A 83 4.04 -9.27 -11.27
N TYR A 84 5.16 -8.71 -11.73
CA TYR A 84 6.49 -9.03 -11.26
C TYR A 84 7.27 -7.73 -11.13
N GLY A 85 7.97 -7.57 -10.02
CA GLY A 85 8.89 -6.47 -9.72
C GLY A 85 10.25 -7.02 -9.34
N TYR A 86 11.28 -6.37 -9.82
CA TYR A 86 12.66 -6.57 -9.44
C TYR A 86 13.27 -5.23 -9.10
N SER A 87 13.95 -5.15 -7.95
CA SER A 87 14.70 -3.96 -7.53
C SER A 87 16.06 -4.38 -6.99
N LYS A 88 17.11 -3.71 -7.43
CA LYS A 88 18.47 -3.90 -6.91
C LYS A 88 19.10 -2.55 -6.63
N ASN A 89 19.49 -2.34 -5.37
CA ASN A 89 20.13 -1.13 -4.91
C ASN A 89 21.52 -1.44 -4.36
N LYS A 90 22.52 -0.71 -4.82
CA LYS A 90 23.86 -0.66 -4.23
C LYS A 90 24.12 0.76 -3.81
N ILE A 91 24.33 0.96 -2.54
CA ILE A 91 24.55 2.27 -1.94
C ILE A 91 25.83 2.21 -1.13
N LYS A 92 26.77 3.10 -1.46
CA LYS A 92 27.89 3.42 -0.56
C LYS A 92 27.65 4.79 0.01
N TYR A 93 27.62 4.86 1.32
CA TYR A 93 27.50 6.12 2.03
C TYR A 93 28.60 6.21 3.09
N ASP A 94 29.56 7.09 2.86
CA ASP A 94 30.78 7.18 3.66
C ASP A 94 31.53 5.85 3.64
N ILE A 95 31.66 5.22 4.80
CA ILE A 95 32.27 3.89 4.98
C ILE A 95 31.25 2.75 4.84
N ASN A 96 29.95 3.05 4.82
CA ASN A 96 28.89 2.03 4.81
C ASN A 96 28.56 1.58 3.38
N ASP A 97 28.50 0.27 3.18
CA ASP A 97 28.05 -0.38 1.96
C ASP A 97 26.74 -1.11 2.21
N VAL A 98 25.71 -0.85 1.37
CA VAL A 98 24.45 -1.54 1.37
C VAL A 98 24.20 -2.12 -0.03
N ASP A 99 24.00 -3.43 -0.13
CA ASP A 99 23.58 -4.12 -1.37
C ASP A 99 22.25 -4.82 -1.07
N SER A 100 21.14 -4.30 -1.57
CA SER A 100 19.82 -4.88 -1.39
C SER A 100 19.20 -5.31 -2.71
N ASN A 101 18.42 -6.39 -2.64
CA ASN A 101 17.74 -7.00 -3.76
C ASN A 101 16.34 -7.47 -3.35
N GLU A 102 15.31 -7.05 -4.09
CA GLU A 102 13.95 -7.50 -3.91
C GLU A 102 13.38 -8.07 -5.21
N ASN A 103 12.73 -9.22 -5.09
CA ASN A 103 11.92 -9.83 -6.12
C ASN A 103 10.50 -10.00 -5.58
N ALA A 104 9.51 -9.44 -6.25
CA ALA A 104 8.12 -9.51 -5.85
C ALA A 104 7.24 -9.97 -7.02
N ALA A 105 6.36 -10.94 -6.77
CA ALA A 105 5.38 -11.40 -7.74
C ALA A 105 3.98 -11.42 -7.12
N GLN A 106 2.96 -11.11 -7.92
CA GLN A 106 1.56 -11.15 -7.51
C GLN A 106 0.71 -11.85 -8.56
N LEU A 107 -0.23 -12.64 -8.08
CA LEU A 107 -1.35 -13.17 -8.88
C LEU A 107 -2.65 -12.75 -8.20
N LYS A 108 -3.59 -12.19 -8.96
CA LYS A 108 -4.94 -11.83 -8.49
C LYS A 108 -5.98 -12.37 -9.43
N LEU A 109 -7.00 -13.02 -8.87
CA LEU A 109 -8.16 -13.51 -9.58
C LEU A 109 -9.43 -13.07 -8.87
N LYS A 110 -10.40 -12.50 -9.60
CA LYS A 110 -11.73 -12.19 -9.11
C LYS A 110 -12.77 -12.65 -10.11
N LEU A 111 -13.66 -13.50 -9.65
CA LEU A 111 -14.83 -13.96 -10.39
C LEU A 111 -16.06 -13.32 -9.76
N GLN A 112 -16.89 -12.66 -10.55
CA GLN A 112 -18.10 -12.02 -10.12
C GLN A 112 -19.31 -12.55 -10.90
N LYS A 113 -20.40 -12.84 -10.18
CA LYS A 113 -21.67 -13.28 -10.75
C LYS A 113 -22.76 -12.29 -10.39
N LYS A 114 -23.38 -11.71 -11.41
CA LYS A 114 -24.66 -11.01 -11.25
C LYS A 114 -25.78 -12.05 -11.24
N ILE A 115 -26.33 -12.33 -10.04
CA ILE A 115 -27.40 -13.32 -9.87
C ILE A 115 -28.74 -12.70 -10.21
N SER A 116 -28.94 -11.43 -9.77
CA SER A 116 -30.13 -10.64 -10.08
C SER A 116 -29.80 -9.15 -10.18
N ASN A 117 -30.77 -8.29 -10.42
CA ASN A 117 -30.57 -6.84 -10.34
C ASN A 117 -30.33 -6.34 -8.91
N HIS A 118 -30.64 -7.17 -7.92
CA HIS A 118 -30.51 -6.83 -6.50
C HIS A 118 -29.37 -7.56 -5.79
N PHE A 119 -28.79 -8.58 -6.43
CA PHE A 119 -27.78 -9.41 -5.78
C PHE A 119 -26.64 -9.76 -6.74
N LYS A 120 -25.41 -9.47 -6.27
CA LYS A 120 -24.17 -9.78 -6.97
C LYS A 120 -23.20 -10.42 -5.99
N LEU A 121 -22.58 -11.53 -6.39
CA LEU A 121 -21.63 -12.27 -5.59
C LEU A 121 -20.27 -12.24 -6.28
N SER A 122 -19.23 -12.06 -5.48
CA SER A 122 -17.83 -12.07 -5.93
C SER A 122 -17.03 -13.06 -5.11
N PHE A 123 -16.14 -13.77 -5.78
CA PHE A 123 -15.10 -14.61 -5.18
C PHE A 123 -13.76 -14.17 -5.72
N GLY A 124 -12.75 -14.19 -4.91
CA GLY A 124 -11.41 -13.86 -5.36
C GLY A 124 -10.32 -14.54 -4.57
N THR A 125 -9.14 -14.58 -5.18
CA THR A 125 -7.91 -15.05 -4.55
C THR A 125 -6.76 -14.15 -4.96
N ASP A 126 -5.86 -13.93 -4.01
CA ASP A 126 -4.61 -13.22 -4.21
C ASP A 126 -3.46 -14.11 -3.73
N TYR A 127 -2.36 -14.10 -4.46
CA TYR A 127 -1.12 -14.74 -4.04
C TYR A 127 0.04 -13.76 -4.25
N PHE A 128 0.81 -13.53 -3.19
CA PHE A 128 1.96 -12.63 -3.17
C PHE A 128 3.19 -13.43 -2.79
N ILE A 129 4.27 -13.22 -3.53
CA ILE A 129 5.58 -13.79 -3.25
C ILE A 129 6.55 -12.61 -3.16
N THR A 130 7.33 -12.52 -2.09
CA THR A 130 8.39 -11.53 -1.94
C THR A 130 9.64 -12.22 -1.43
N LYS A 131 10.76 -11.97 -2.09
CA LYS A 131 12.10 -12.36 -1.65
C LYS A 131 12.94 -11.11 -1.52
N PHE A 132 13.41 -10.84 -0.32
CA PHE A 132 14.25 -9.70 -0.01
C PHE A 132 15.56 -10.17 0.60
N ASN A 133 16.67 -9.60 0.14
CA ASN A 133 18.00 -9.81 0.71
C ASN A 133 18.71 -8.46 0.81
N GLU A 134 19.43 -8.25 1.88
CA GLU A 134 20.26 -7.06 2.10
C GLU A 134 21.58 -7.46 2.78
N ASN A 135 22.68 -7.00 2.23
CA ASN A 135 24.00 -7.06 2.85
C ASN A 135 24.38 -5.65 3.29
N PHE A 136 24.72 -5.50 4.56
CA PHE A 136 25.22 -4.26 5.13
C PHE A 136 26.62 -4.49 5.67
N ASN A 137 27.58 -3.62 5.31
CA ASN A 137 28.93 -3.63 5.80
C ASN A 137 29.35 -2.19 6.16
N ASP A 138 29.80 -1.95 7.39
CA ASP A 138 30.33 -0.65 7.83
C ASP A 138 31.83 -0.49 7.56
N ASN A 139 32.45 -1.50 6.92
CA ASN A 139 33.89 -1.56 6.63
C ASN A 139 34.82 -1.41 7.85
N VAL A 140 34.29 -1.59 9.06
CA VAL A 140 35.02 -1.53 10.33
C VAL A 140 34.80 -2.78 11.17
N SER A 141 33.55 -3.09 11.51
CA SER A 141 33.22 -4.11 12.49
C SER A 141 31.92 -4.88 12.20
N ILE A 142 31.03 -4.34 11.37
CA ILE A 142 29.72 -4.93 11.09
C ILE A 142 29.68 -5.40 9.65
N ASP A 143 29.46 -6.70 9.47
CA ASP A 143 29.15 -7.33 8.20
C ASP A 143 27.95 -8.25 8.41
N VAL A 144 26.79 -7.86 7.93
CA VAL A 144 25.52 -8.52 8.22
C VAL A 144 24.74 -8.74 6.93
N SER A 145 24.28 -9.99 6.76
CA SER A 145 23.38 -10.38 5.67
C SER A 145 22.00 -10.67 6.26
N ASN A 146 21.00 -9.95 5.81
CA ASN A 146 19.62 -10.10 6.20
C ASN A 146 18.75 -10.42 5.00
N GLY A 147 17.64 -11.11 5.24
CA GLY A 147 16.68 -11.37 4.19
C GLY A 147 15.48 -12.11 4.72
N TYR A 148 14.43 -12.16 3.91
CA TYR A 148 13.25 -12.95 4.18
C TYR A 148 12.57 -13.40 2.89
N ASP A 149 11.91 -14.54 2.98
CA ASP A 149 10.98 -15.05 1.98
C ASP A 149 9.56 -14.96 2.56
N SER A 150 8.67 -14.27 1.86
CA SER A 150 7.28 -14.10 2.27
C SER A 150 6.34 -14.59 1.18
N ASN A 151 5.45 -15.50 1.55
CA ASN A 151 4.33 -15.93 0.71
C ASN A 151 3.03 -15.62 1.44
N ILE A 152 2.14 -14.85 0.78
CA ILE A 152 0.82 -14.56 1.32
C ILE A 152 -0.23 -15.07 0.35
N PHE A 153 -0.99 -16.05 0.79
CA PHE A 153 -2.21 -16.50 0.11
C PHE A 153 -3.41 -15.87 0.74
N ALA A 154 -4.36 -15.39 -0.06
CA ALA A 154 -5.64 -14.93 0.45
C ALA A 154 -6.79 -15.35 -0.47
N ALA A 155 -7.93 -15.68 0.16
CA ALA A 155 -9.19 -15.92 -0.52
C ALA A 155 -10.30 -15.07 0.12
N TYR A 156 -11.22 -14.59 -0.69
CA TYR A 156 -12.31 -13.75 -0.20
C TYR A 156 -13.61 -13.96 -0.95
N THR A 157 -14.70 -13.64 -0.27
CA THR A 157 -16.04 -13.54 -0.88
C THR A 157 -16.69 -12.24 -0.47
N GLU A 158 -17.47 -11.66 -1.39
CA GLU A 158 -18.21 -10.42 -1.17
C GLU A 158 -19.60 -10.53 -1.82
N ALA A 159 -20.62 -10.06 -1.11
CA ALA A 159 -21.98 -9.92 -1.60
C ALA A 159 -22.38 -8.44 -1.67
N ASP A 160 -22.79 -7.99 -2.84
CA ASP A 160 -23.45 -6.69 -3.05
C ASP A 160 -24.96 -6.91 -3.06
N ILE A 161 -25.69 -6.28 -2.13
CA ILE A 161 -27.12 -6.47 -1.90
C ILE A 161 -27.82 -5.13 -2.06
N LEU A 162 -28.73 -5.02 -3.00
CA LEU A 162 -29.56 -3.85 -3.21
C LEU A 162 -30.97 -4.13 -2.66
N PHE A 163 -31.22 -3.74 -1.41
CA PHE A 163 -32.51 -3.95 -0.76
C PHE A 163 -33.64 -3.11 -1.42
N SER A 164 -33.28 -1.90 -1.87
CA SER A 164 -34.19 -1.00 -2.55
C SER A 164 -33.40 -0.01 -3.43
N LYS A 165 -34.09 0.87 -4.16
CA LYS A 165 -33.46 1.99 -4.89
C LYS A 165 -32.70 2.97 -3.98
N LYS A 166 -32.93 2.90 -2.66
CA LYS A 166 -32.33 3.80 -1.68
C LYS A 166 -31.32 3.12 -0.74
N LEU A 167 -31.42 1.79 -0.55
CA LEU A 167 -30.63 1.07 0.45
C LEU A 167 -29.82 -0.04 -0.21
N ALA A 168 -28.50 0.03 -0.07
CA ALA A 168 -27.54 -0.97 -0.53
C ALA A 168 -26.60 -1.38 0.60
N MET A 169 -26.21 -2.64 0.61
CA MET A 169 -25.25 -3.20 1.56
C MET A 169 -24.22 -4.02 0.79
N LYS A 170 -22.98 -3.96 1.24
CA LYS A 170 -21.90 -4.88 0.86
C LYS A 170 -21.41 -5.56 2.12
N VAL A 171 -21.30 -6.88 2.08
CA VAL A 171 -20.65 -7.68 3.12
C VAL A 171 -19.58 -8.54 2.48
N GLY A 172 -18.50 -8.74 3.18
CA GLY A 172 -17.38 -9.52 2.68
C GLY A 172 -16.60 -10.16 3.82
N PHE A 173 -15.89 -11.18 3.44
CA PHE A 173 -15.04 -11.97 4.31
C PHE A 173 -13.75 -12.31 3.56
N ARG A 174 -12.60 -12.08 4.19
CA ARG A 174 -11.29 -12.42 3.66
C ARG A 174 -10.54 -13.30 4.65
N TYR A 175 -10.05 -14.41 4.17
CA TYR A 175 -9.06 -15.26 4.82
C TYR A 175 -7.70 -14.97 4.20
N SER A 176 -6.64 -14.94 5.00
CA SER A 176 -5.25 -14.90 4.51
C SER A 176 -4.33 -15.75 5.38
N ASN A 177 -3.38 -16.41 4.73
CA ASN A 177 -2.27 -17.12 5.33
C ASN A 177 -0.98 -16.38 4.96
N ASN A 178 -0.15 -16.08 5.96
CA ASN A 178 1.15 -15.44 5.80
C ASN A 178 2.24 -16.40 6.27
N SER A 179 3.06 -16.91 5.34
CA SER A 179 4.11 -17.88 5.65
C SER A 179 5.27 -17.30 6.47
N LEU A 180 5.56 -16.00 6.29
CA LEU A 180 6.64 -15.32 7.02
C LEU A 180 6.33 -15.22 8.52
N LEU A 181 5.06 -14.93 8.85
CA LEU A 181 4.60 -14.81 10.23
C LEU A 181 4.04 -16.12 10.79
N ASN A 182 3.89 -17.14 9.94
CA ASN A 182 3.22 -18.41 10.26
C ASN A 182 1.81 -18.17 10.85
N GLU A 183 1.04 -17.24 10.26
CA GLU A 183 -0.22 -16.75 10.80
C GLU A 183 -1.35 -16.84 9.77
N ASN A 184 -2.56 -17.09 10.32
CA ASN A 184 -3.82 -17.05 9.59
C ASN A 184 -4.66 -15.89 10.09
N ASN A 185 -5.18 -15.06 9.19
CA ASN A 185 -6.02 -13.93 9.52
C ASN A 185 -7.38 -14.02 8.85
N ILE A 186 -8.40 -13.58 9.59
CA ILE A 186 -9.78 -13.48 9.15
C ILE A 186 -10.20 -12.02 9.26
N ALA A 187 -10.67 -11.43 8.16
CA ALA A 187 -11.01 -10.02 8.05
C ALA A 187 -12.43 -9.82 7.51
N PRO A 188 -13.44 -9.73 8.39
CA PRO A 188 -14.80 -9.35 8.00
C PRO A 188 -14.86 -7.87 7.60
N ARG A 189 -15.73 -7.56 6.65
CA ARG A 189 -16.01 -6.21 6.17
C ARG A 189 -17.47 -6.04 5.86
N ALA A 190 -18.02 -4.87 6.18
CA ALA A 190 -19.39 -4.52 5.85
C ALA A 190 -19.49 -3.04 5.52
N SER A 191 -20.37 -2.69 4.58
CA SER A 191 -20.74 -1.30 4.34
C SER A 191 -22.23 -1.20 4.01
N LEU A 192 -22.82 -0.11 4.46
CA LEU A 192 -24.22 0.22 4.24
C LEU A 192 -24.30 1.60 3.62
N ALA A 193 -25.07 1.78 2.56
CA ALA A 193 -25.29 3.06 1.91
C ALA A 193 -26.80 3.35 1.81
N TYR A 194 -27.20 4.54 2.25
CA TYR A 194 -28.58 5.01 2.20
C TYR A 194 -28.69 6.32 1.45
N LYS A 195 -29.42 6.30 0.35
CA LYS A 195 -29.76 7.51 -0.42
C LYS A 195 -30.88 8.28 0.27
N VAL A 196 -30.56 9.46 0.78
CA VAL A 196 -31.53 10.38 1.37
C VAL A 196 -32.34 11.06 0.27
N SER A 197 -31.66 11.49 -0.78
CA SER A 197 -32.26 12.15 -1.97
C SER A 197 -31.64 11.64 -3.26
N LYS A 198 -32.00 12.26 -4.41
CA LYS A 198 -31.36 11.99 -5.69
C LYS A 198 -29.88 12.39 -5.69
N SER A 199 -29.51 13.38 -4.88
CA SER A 199 -28.18 14.00 -4.84
C SER A 199 -27.40 13.69 -3.58
N SER A 200 -27.99 13.07 -2.56
CA SER A 200 -27.34 12.87 -1.26
C SER A 200 -27.46 11.45 -0.72
N GLN A 201 -26.40 11.03 -0.03
CA GLN A 201 -26.22 9.69 0.50
C GLN A 201 -25.45 9.73 1.80
N PHE A 202 -25.87 8.93 2.77
CA PHE A 202 -25.03 8.49 3.87
C PHE A 202 -24.44 7.11 3.58
N SER A 203 -23.24 6.85 4.08
CA SER A 203 -22.68 5.52 4.10
C SER A 203 -21.91 5.27 5.38
N PHE A 204 -21.98 4.03 5.86
CA PHE A 204 -21.20 3.53 6.98
C PHE A 204 -20.37 2.35 6.49
N ALA A 205 -19.10 2.28 6.90
CA ALA A 205 -18.23 1.17 6.60
C ALA A 205 -17.53 0.68 7.88
N TYR A 206 -17.42 -0.64 7.96
CA TYR A 206 -16.68 -1.38 8.97
C TYR A 206 -15.73 -2.37 8.29
N GLY A 207 -14.54 -2.55 8.83
CA GLY A 207 -13.64 -3.60 8.36
C GLY A 207 -12.49 -3.88 9.29
N ASP A 208 -12.13 -5.15 9.40
CA ASP A 208 -10.89 -5.62 10.00
C ASP A 208 -9.82 -5.78 8.91
N PHE A 209 -8.59 -5.40 9.26
CA PHE A 209 -7.42 -5.44 8.38
C PHE A 209 -6.23 -5.99 9.14
N SER A 210 -5.35 -6.68 8.44
CA SER A 210 -4.06 -7.12 8.95
C SER A 210 -2.96 -6.83 7.93
N GLN A 211 -1.77 -6.52 8.41
CA GLN A 211 -0.60 -6.33 7.58
C GLN A 211 0.65 -6.93 8.23
N THR A 212 1.57 -7.37 7.41
CA THR A 212 2.92 -7.73 7.85
C THR A 212 3.61 -6.48 8.39
N PRO A 213 4.33 -6.53 9.51
CA PRO A 213 5.19 -5.44 9.96
C PRO A 213 6.14 -4.95 8.86
N VAL A 214 6.56 -3.69 8.95
CA VAL A 214 7.47 -3.12 7.95
C VAL A 214 8.81 -3.86 7.91
N VAL A 215 9.44 -3.86 6.73
CA VAL A 215 10.69 -4.59 6.46
C VAL A 215 11.78 -4.29 7.48
N ASP A 216 11.88 -3.05 7.96
CA ASP A 216 12.91 -2.66 8.91
C ASP A 216 12.80 -3.39 10.24
N TYR A 217 11.60 -3.68 10.74
CA TYR A 217 11.45 -4.53 11.92
C TYR A 217 11.92 -5.97 11.65
N ILE A 218 11.50 -6.51 10.50
CA ILE A 218 11.78 -7.89 10.12
C ILE A 218 13.28 -8.12 9.93
N LYS A 219 13.98 -7.24 9.21
CA LYS A 219 15.39 -7.40 8.89
C LYS A 219 16.30 -7.25 10.11
N TYR A 220 15.92 -6.42 11.11
CA TYR A 220 16.67 -6.24 12.34
C TYR A 220 16.29 -7.22 13.46
N SER A 221 15.23 -8.01 13.27
CA SER A 221 14.78 -8.97 14.25
C SER A 221 15.34 -10.37 13.97
N LYS A 222 16.49 -10.69 14.56
CA LYS A 222 17.11 -12.02 14.37
C LYS A 222 16.36 -13.16 15.05
N TYR A 223 15.61 -12.90 16.13
CA TYR A 223 15.06 -13.93 17.02
C TYR A 223 13.58 -13.74 17.36
N HIS A 224 12.97 -12.67 16.93
CA HIS A 224 11.58 -12.38 17.27
C HIS A 224 10.63 -12.93 16.19
N GLN A 225 9.61 -13.68 16.62
CA GLN A 225 8.49 -14.10 15.76
C GLN A 225 7.43 -13.01 15.80
N PHE A 226 7.32 -12.23 14.74
CA PHE A 226 6.28 -11.21 14.63
C PHE A 226 4.90 -11.78 14.39
N GLU A 227 3.89 -11.03 14.83
CA GLU A 227 2.49 -11.18 14.44
C GLU A 227 2.10 -10.08 13.44
N SER A 228 0.97 -10.28 12.73
CA SER A 228 0.39 -9.21 11.91
C SER A 228 -0.07 -8.04 12.77
N GLU A 229 0.31 -6.83 12.37
CA GLU A 229 -0.32 -5.62 12.90
C GLU A 229 -1.78 -5.59 12.44
N LYS A 230 -2.70 -5.23 13.32
CA LYS A 230 -4.16 -5.26 13.08
C LYS A 230 -4.76 -3.86 13.15
N ALA A 231 -5.75 -3.62 12.31
CA ALA A 231 -6.51 -2.39 12.31
C ALA A 231 -7.99 -2.67 12.13
N ARG A 232 -8.83 -2.01 12.94
CA ARG A 232 -10.29 -2.02 12.84
C ARG A 232 -10.77 -0.63 12.49
N HIS A 233 -11.50 -0.51 11.39
CA HIS A 233 -11.96 0.77 10.87
C HIS A 233 -13.47 0.92 11.00
N TYR A 234 -13.90 2.10 11.44
CA TYR A 234 -15.28 2.59 11.46
C TYR A 234 -15.31 3.92 10.72
N ILE A 235 -16.10 4.02 9.66
CA ILE A 235 -16.15 5.19 8.80
C ILE A 235 -17.60 5.56 8.55
N LEU A 236 -17.98 6.81 8.85
CA LEU A 236 -19.26 7.39 8.51
C LEU A 236 -19.03 8.50 7.49
N ASN A 237 -19.69 8.42 6.34
CA ASN A 237 -19.55 9.38 5.27
C ASN A 237 -20.92 9.93 4.87
N TYR A 238 -20.99 11.24 4.64
CA TYR A 238 -22.06 11.91 3.94
C TYR A 238 -21.56 12.51 2.64
N GLN A 239 -22.26 12.28 1.56
CA GLN A 239 -21.95 12.83 0.25
C GLN A 239 -23.20 13.48 -0.36
N PHE A 240 -23.03 14.72 -0.84
CA PHE A 240 -23.96 15.42 -1.70
C PHE A 240 -23.26 15.75 -3.02
N THR A 241 -23.91 15.44 -4.15
CA THR A 241 -23.36 15.69 -5.47
C THR A 241 -24.46 16.05 -6.44
N GLN A 242 -24.33 17.21 -7.06
CA GLN A 242 -25.17 17.65 -8.19
C GLN A 242 -24.28 18.39 -9.21
N PRO A 243 -24.76 18.64 -10.44
CA PRO A 243 -23.96 19.38 -11.42
C PRO A 243 -23.38 20.67 -10.82
N GLY A 244 -22.04 20.81 -10.88
CA GLY A 244 -21.32 21.96 -10.39
C GLY A 244 -21.13 22.04 -8.87
N GLN A 245 -21.68 21.11 -8.08
CA GLN A 245 -21.53 21.12 -6.61
C GLN A 245 -21.22 19.74 -6.05
N THR A 246 -20.25 19.67 -5.16
CA THR A 246 -19.90 18.45 -4.39
C THR A 246 -19.61 18.82 -2.95
N PHE A 247 -20.29 18.13 -2.02
CA PHE A 247 -19.97 18.17 -0.59
C PHE A 247 -19.70 16.75 -0.10
N ARG A 248 -18.64 16.58 0.68
CA ARG A 248 -18.33 15.35 1.41
C ARG A 248 -17.95 15.69 2.83
N ALA A 249 -18.45 14.91 3.77
CA ALA A 249 -18.01 14.93 5.15
C ALA A 249 -17.79 13.47 5.58
N GLU A 250 -16.60 13.16 6.09
CA GLU A 250 -16.24 11.83 6.55
C GLU A 250 -15.70 11.91 7.96
N ALA A 251 -16.31 11.16 8.88
CA ALA A 251 -15.80 10.96 10.22
C ALA A 251 -15.31 9.51 10.33
N TYR A 252 -14.13 9.30 10.91
CA TYR A 252 -13.56 7.97 11.07
C TYR A 252 -12.94 7.76 12.45
N TYR A 253 -12.98 6.49 12.85
CA TYR A 253 -12.22 5.96 13.97
C TYR A 253 -11.52 4.68 13.53
N LYS A 254 -10.21 4.60 13.75
CA LYS A 254 -9.37 3.44 13.47
C LYS A 254 -8.69 3.03 14.76
N ASP A 255 -8.87 1.77 15.13
CA ASP A 255 -8.26 1.15 16.29
C ASP A 255 -7.14 0.22 15.82
N TYR A 256 -5.97 0.34 16.41
CA TYR A 256 -4.79 -0.44 16.04
C TYR A 256 -4.37 -1.33 17.21
N SER A 257 -4.03 -2.57 16.90
CA SER A 257 -3.53 -3.54 17.86
C SER A 257 -2.40 -4.40 17.26
N ASN A 258 -1.66 -5.08 18.12
CA ASN A 258 -0.50 -5.87 17.75
C ASN A 258 0.57 -5.03 17.02
N LEU A 259 0.66 -3.74 17.31
CA LEU A 259 1.67 -2.88 16.71
C LEU A 259 3.06 -3.27 17.25
N VAL A 260 4.05 -3.22 16.37
CA VAL A 260 5.42 -3.50 16.78
C VAL A 260 5.94 -2.40 17.69
N GLN A 261 6.51 -2.80 18.82
CA GLN A 261 7.26 -1.95 19.75
C GLN A 261 8.70 -2.41 19.80
N TYR A 262 9.62 -1.50 20.18
CA TYR A 262 11.04 -1.78 20.37
C TYR A 262 11.61 -0.93 21.51
N ASP A 263 12.70 -1.40 22.15
CA ASP A 263 13.28 -0.83 23.37
C ASP A 263 14.38 0.22 23.12
N THR A 264 14.97 0.26 21.93
CA THR A 264 16.05 1.18 21.58
C THR A 264 15.51 2.53 21.06
N ARG A 265 16.35 3.58 21.03
CA ARG A 265 15.96 4.89 20.51
C ARG A 265 15.56 4.81 19.06
N ASP A 266 16.40 4.15 18.25
CA ASP A 266 16.19 3.89 16.83
C ASP A 266 16.29 2.38 16.61
N ILE A 267 15.69 1.87 15.53
CA ILE A 267 15.72 0.45 15.20
C ILE A 267 17.15 0.05 14.83
N GLN A 268 17.65 -0.99 15.47
CA GLN A 268 19.00 -1.52 15.23
C GLN A 268 19.07 -3.02 15.56
N TYR A 269 20.18 -3.67 15.21
CA TYR A 269 20.37 -5.12 15.35
C TYR A 269 20.25 -5.68 16.77
N ASN A 270 20.41 -4.85 17.80
CA ASN A 270 20.23 -5.25 19.19
C ASN A 270 18.90 -4.82 19.80
N SER A 271 17.99 -4.27 18.97
CA SER A 271 16.65 -3.93 19.43
C SER A 271 15.86 -5.18 19.83
N VAL A 272 15.17 -5.09 20.96
CA VAL A 272 14.23 -6.11 21.40
C VAL A 272 12.83 -5.70 20.96
N PHE A 273 12.18 -6.58 20.21
CA PHE A 273 10.87 -6.33 19.61
C PHE A 273 9.77 -7.09 20.33
N ASN A 274 8.56 -6.55 20.30
CA ASN A 274 7.32 -7.25 20.63
C ASN A 274 6.14 -6.72 19.79
N ASN A 275 4.97 -7.37 19.86
CA ASN A 275 3.72 -6.95 19.20
C ASN A 275 2.65 -6.50 20.19
N ASN A 276 3.00 -5.89 21.33
CA ASN A 276 2.06 -5.48 22.38
C ASN A 276 1.54 -4.04 22.17
N GLY A 277 2.03 -3.35 21.14
CA GLY A 277 1.65 -1.97 20.88
C GLY A 277 0.20 -1.82 20.45
N SER A 278 -0.36 -0.70 20.83
CA SER A 278 -1.70 -0.26 20.42
C SER A 278 -1.69 1.19 19.97
N GLY A 279 -2.79 1.64 19.41
CA GLY A 279 -2.93 3.01 18.97
C GLY A 279 -4.31 3.27 18.38
N TYR A 280 -4.56 4.51 18.05
CA TYR A 280 -5.78 4.91 17.34
C TYR A 280 -5.51 6.05 16.36
N ALA A 281 -6.42 6.21 15.42
CA ALA A 281 -6.55 7.43 14.63
C ALA A 281 -8.04 7.76 14.47
N LYS A 282 -8.43 8.98 14.79
CA LYS A 282 -9.78 9.49 14.59
C LYS A 282 -9.72 10.84 13.91
N GLY A 283 -10.70 11.13 13.07
CA GLY A 283 -10.66 12.38 12.34
C GLY A 283 -11.96 12.74 11.67
N LEU A 284 -11.95 13.94 11.10
CA LEU A 284 -13.03 14.52 10.33
C LEU A 284 -12.45 15.19 9.08
N ASP A 285 -12.88 14.73 7.93
CA ASP A 285 -12.54 15.32 6.64
C ASP A 285 -13.76 15.96 6.00
N ILE A 286 -13.64 17.19 5.56
CA ILE A 286 -14.69 17.94 4.86
C ILE A 286 -14.14 18.44 3.54
N PHE A 287 -14.91 18.26 2.48
CA PHE A 287 -14.63 18.77 1.16
C PHE A 287 -15.88 19.44 0.57
N TRP A 288 -15.73 20.66 0.11
CA TRP A 288 -16.73 21.41 -0.62
C TRP A 288 -16.17 21.95 -1.92
N ARG A 289 -16.87 21.73 -3.03
CA ARG A 289 -16.60 22.34 -4.33
C ARG A 289 -17.87 22.93 -4.87
N ASP A 290 -17.80 24.14 -5.40
CA ASP A 290 -18.94 24.86 -5.99
C ASP A 290 -18.50 25.66 -7.20
N SER A 291 -19.21 25.51 -8.30
CA SER A 291 -19.07 26.29 -9.54
C SER A 291 -20.38 26.99 -9.94
N ASN A 292 -21.41 26.94 -9.08
CA ASN A 292 -22.74 27.46 -9.37
C ASN A 292 -23.09 28.73 -8.59
N LEU A 293 -22.46 28.95 -7.44
CA LEU A 293 -22.81 30.05 -6.53
C LEU A 293 -22.49 31.42 -7.15
N TYR A 294 -21.35 31.51 -7.85
CA TYR A 294 -20.96 32.74 -8.55
C TYR A 294 -20.66 32.46 -10.01
N LYS A 295 -21.13 33.35 -10.90
CA LYS A 295 -20.83 33.26 -12.34
C LYS A 295 -19.31 33.42 -12.56
N ASN A 296 -18.72 32.50 -13.33
CA ASN A 296 -17.29 32.49 -13.69
C ASN A 296 -16.32 32.27 -12.52
N LEU A 297 -16.80 31.80 -11.36
CA LEU A 297 -15.97 31.42 -10.24
C LEU A 297 -16.20 29.94 -9.89
N GLU A 298 -15.15 29.16 -9.91
CA GLU A 298 -15.11 27.83 -9.36
C GLU A 298 -14.16 27.83 -8.17
N TYR A 299 -14.58 27.29 -7.03
CA TYR A 299 -13.75 27.18 -5.85
C TYR A 299 -13.97 25.86 -5.14
N TRP A 300 -13.00 25.46 -4.36
CA TRP A 300 -13.08 24.31 -3.47
C TRP A 300 -12.40 24.63 -2.13
N ILE A 301 -12.90 23.99 -1.09
CA ILE A 301 -12.38 24.08 0.29
C ILE A 301 -12.20 22.64 0.77
N SER A 302 -11.05 22.36 1.35
CA SER A 302 -10.76 21.11 2.03
C SER A 302 -10.31 21.39 3.45
N TYR A 303 -10.88 20.67 4.40
CA TYR A 303 -10.50 20.71 5.80
C TYR A 303 -10.32 19.29 6.31
N SER A 304 -9.21 19.03 6.99
CA SER A 304 -8.93 17.76 7.63
C SER A 304 -8.46 17.96 9.06
N TYR A 305 -9.07 17.24 9.98
CA TYR A 305 -8.64 17.12 11.36
C TYR A 305 -8.32 15.68 11.68
N ILE A 306 -7.17 15.43 12.28
CA ILE A 306 -6.75 14.11 12.75
C ILE A 306 -6.18 14.21 14.16
N ASP A 307 -6.58 13.25 14.99
CA ASP A 307 -6.00 12.97 16.30
C ASP A 307 -5.57 11.50 16.28
N SER A 308 -4.28 11.24 16.51
CA SER A 308 -3.74 9.90 16.44
C SER A 308 -2.66 9.66 17.48
N GLU A 309 -2.63 8.46 18.00
CA GLU A 309 -1.64 7.99 18.97
C GLU A 309 -1.16 6.60 18.58
N ARG A 310 0.12 6.33 18.76
CA ARG A 310 0.75 5.03 18.57
C ARG A 310 1.80 4.79 19.64
N GLN A 311 1.77 3.62 20.23
CA GLN A 311 2.78 3.16 21.16
C GLN A 311 3.94 2.51 20.39
N TYR A 312 5.11 3.16 20.39
CA TYR A 312 6.34 2.67 19.72
C TYR A 312 7.31 2.00 20.69
N LYS A 313 7.21 2.30 21.98
CA LYS A 313 8.17 1.88 23.00
C LYS A 313 7.51 0.98 24.03
N ASN A 314 8.33 0.12 24.59
CA ASN A 314 7.98 -0.70 25.75
C ASN A 314 7.91 0.16 27.01
#